data_a8e575bd149ab40b1ff8fe17bb1bee23
#
_entry.id   a8e575bd149ab40b1ff8fe17bb1bee23
#
_cell.length_a   1.000
_cell.length_b   1.000
_cell.length_c   1.000
_cell.angle_alpha   90.00
_cell.angle_beta   90.00
_cell.angle_gamma   90.00
#
_symmetry.space_group_name_H-M   'P 1'
#
loop_
_entity.id
_entity.type
_entity.pdbx_description
1 polymer ?
#
loop_
_entity_poly.entity_id
_entity_poly.type
_entity_poly.pdbx_seq_one_letter_code
_entity_poly.pdbx_strand_id
1 'polypeptide(L)'
;MNLSLAKNYFGRVFDLFKIKLPGQMGIDKDIKQAKFRNNQNKAMVNIMFTHAWMVDHIKSFVKSENITPQQYNILRILRGAGEPLSTLQLRERMLDKMSDTSRIVERMVSKGLVQKAVSEKDKRMVDVILTPQGAELLENLDRRNEELDAVVNHLSDEELETLNSLLDKLRNNH
;
A
#
# COMPACT_ATOMS: atom_id res chain seq x y z
N MET A 1 24.65 -1.48 15.82
CA MET A 1 23.87 -2.38 14.95
C MET A 1 24.72 -2.68 13.73
N ASN A 2 24.94 -3.96 13.40
CA ASN A 2 26.03 -4.39 12.55
C ASN A 2 25.71 -4.20 11.06
N LEU A 3 26.43 -3.31 10.36
CA LEU A 3 26.28 -3.01 8.91
C LEU A 3 26.36 -4.26 8.01
N SER A 4 26.95 -5.33 8.49
CA SER A 4 27.07 -6.61 7.79
C SER A 4 25.74 -7.38 7.73
N LEU A 5 24.90 -7.31 8.75
CA LEU A 5 23.58 -7.94 8.80
C LEU A 5 22.57 -7.23 7.89
N ALA A 6 22.64 -5.90 7.84
CA ALA A 6 21.81 -5.11 6.94
C ALA A 6 22.10 -5.43 5.46
N LYS A 7 23.39 -5.52 5.07
CA LYS A 7 23.79 -5.88 3.70
C LYS A 7 23.31 -7.29 3.27
N ASN A 8 23.32 -8.26 4.18
CA ASN A 8 22.84 -9.62 3.87
C ASN A 8 21.32 -9.72 3.79
N TYR A 9 20.58 -8.88 4.54
CA TYR A 9 19.11 -8.83 4.47
C TYR A 9 18.66 -8.16 3.18
N PHE A 10 19.29 -7.05 2.80
CA PHE A 10 19.05 -6.35 1.52
C PHE A 10 19.33 -7.26 0.31
N GLY A 11 20.43 -8.01 0.30
CA GLY A 11 20.75 -8.96 -0.77
C GLY A 11 19.67 -10.02 -0.97
N ARG A 12 19.12 -10.60 0.10
CA ARG A 12 18.06 -11.61 0.03
C ARG A 12 16.71 -11.06 -0.47
N VAL A 13 16.35 -9.85 -0.08
CA VAL A 13 15.10 -9.20 -0.54
C VAL A 13 15.18 -8.90 -2.04
N PHE A 14 16.33 -8.41 -2.51
CA PHE A 14 16.57 -8.14 -3.94
C PHE A 14 16.64 -9.41 -4.80
N ASP A 15 17.21 -10.50 -4.29
CA ASP A 15 17.27 -11.80 -5.00
C ASP A 15 15.89 -12.48 -5.12
N LEU A 16 15.04 -12.37 -4.10
CA LEU A 16 13.67 -12.90 -4.12
C LEU A 16 12.79 -12.27 -5.20
N PHE A 17 13.04 -11.00 -5.53
CA PHE A 17 12.22 -10.24 -6.49
C PHE A 17 12.87 -10.03 -7.85
N LYS A 18 14.07 -10.57 -8.11
CA LYS A 18 14.88 -10.29 -9.32
C LYS A 18 15.08 -8.79 -9.57
N ILE A 19 15.07 -7.98 -8.52
CA ILE A 19 15.30 -6.54 -8.61
C ILE A 19 16.80 -6.33 -8.71
N LYS A 20 17.27 -5.85 -9.86
CA LYS A 20 18.68 -5.44 -10.03
C LYS A 20 18.97 -4.26 -9.13
N LEU A 21 20.07 -4.35 -8.35
CA LEU A 21 20.56 -3.26 -7.50
C LEU A 21 20.66 -1.94 -8.26
N PRO A 22 20.35 -0.79 -7.62
CA PRO A 22 20.35 0.52 -8.25
C PRO A 22 21.76 1.03 -8.49
N GLY A 23 22.27 0.74 -9.66
CA GLY A 23 23.42 1.41 -10.24
C GLY A 23 23.03 1.85 -11.63
N GLN A 24 22.38 3.02 -11.78
CA GLN A 24 22.01 3.64 -13.07
C GLN A 24 20.72 3.14 -13.75
N MET A 25 19.65 2.83 -13.05
CA MET A 25 18.37 2.53 -13.70
C MET A 25 17.42 3.72 -13.61
N GLY A 26 17.32 4.49 -14.71
CA GLY A 26 16.26 5.47 -14.90
C GLY A 26 15.07 4.81 -15.61
N ILE A 27 13.89 5.39 -15.50
CA ILE A 27 12.64 4.89 -16.11
C ILE A 27 12.78 4.56 -17.61
N ASP A 28 13.66 5.25 -18.32
CA ASP A 28 14.02 4.99 -19.72
C ASP A 28 14.57 3.59 -19.96
N LYS A 29 15.35 3.07 -19.01
CA LYS A 29 15.91 1.71 -19.06
C LYS A 29 14.90 0.68 -18.58
N ASP A 30 14.14 0.99 -17.54
CA ASP A 30 13.17 0.07 -16.94
C ASP A 30 12.09 -0.33 -17.95
N ILE A 31 11.57 0.63 -18.73
CA ILE A 31 10.55 0.39 -19.74
C ILE A 31 11.11 0.29 -21.18
N LYS A 32 12.44 0.32 -21.33
CA LYS A 32 13.14 0.28 -22.64
C LYS A 32 12.68 1.38 -23.61
N GLN A 33 12.38 2.57 -23.09
CA GLN A 33 11.95 3.73 -23.87
C GLN A 33 13.00 4.84 -23.83
N ALA A 34 13.73 5.02 -24.93
CA ALA A 34 14.85 5.95 -25.01
C ALA A 34 14.44 7.44 -25.03
N LYS A 35 13.21 7.76 -25.44
CA LYS A 35 12.75 9.15 -25.58
C LYS A 35 11.36 9.34 -25.00
N PHE A 36 11.20 10.42 -24.24
CA PHE A 36 9.89 10.93 -23.77
C PHE A 36 9.54 12.20 -24.53
N ARG A 37 8.25 12.46 -24.72
CA ARG A 37 7.76 13.65 -25.39
C ARG A 37 8.25 14.96 -24.74
N ASN A 38 8.29 14.95 -23.39
CA ASN A 38 8.78 16.04 -22.54
C ASN A 38 8.96 15.52 -21.10
N ASN A 39 9.43 16.38 -20.19
CA ASN A 39 9.62 16.02 -18.77
C ASN A 39 8.31 15.70 -18.05
N GLN A 40 7.20 16.35 -18.41
CA GLN A 40 5.88 16.06 -17.82
C GLN A 40 5.44 14.64 -18.16
N ASN A 41 5.60 14.23 -19.42
CA ASN A 41 5.31 12.86 -19.84
C ASN A 41 6.22 11.84 -19.11
N LYS A 42 7.52 12.15 -18.99
CA LYS A 42 8.47 11.30 -18.26
C LYS A 42 8.07 11.15 -16.79
N ALA A 43 7.72 12.24 -16.11
CA ALA A 43 7.27 12.23 -14.72
C ALA A 43 6.00 11.39 -14.54
N MET A 44 5.00 11.56 -15.43
CA MET A 44 3.76 10.80 -15.38
C MET A 44 3.99 9.30 -15.53
N VAL A 45 4.82 8.89 -16.52
CA VAL A 45 5.17 7.48 -16.73
C VAL A 45 5.92 6.92 -15.52
N ASN A 46 6.85 7.70 -14.95
CA ASN A 46 7.62 7.29 -13.77
C ASN A 46 6.73 7.07 -12.55
N ILE A 47 5.76 7.96 -12.30
CA ILE A 47 4.78 7.81 -11.22
C ILE A 47 3.93 6.54 -11.42
N MET A 48 3.43 6.30 -12.64
CA MET A 48 2.62 5.12 -12.95
C MET A 48 3.41 3.81 -12.77
N PHE A 49 4.65 3.79 -13.25
CA PHE A 49 5.54 2.63 -13.11
C PHE A 49 5.87 2.36 -11.64
N THR A 50 6.23 3.41 -10.89
CA THR A 50 6.53 3.30 -9.45
C THR A 50 5.32 2.84 -8.67
N HIS A 51 4.13 3.34 -8.98
CA HIS A 51 2.88 2.89 -8.36
C HIS A 51 2.65 1.39 -8.59
N ALA A 52 2.77 0.90 -9.83
CA ALA A 52 2.60 -0.52 -10.14
C ALA A 52 3.61 -1.38 -9.38
N TRP A 53 4.88 -0.96 -9.34
CA TRP A 53 5.95 -1.62 -8.60
C TRP A 53 5.67 -1.66 -7.09
N MET A 54 5.20 -0.55 -6.49
CA MET A 54 4.83 -0.51 -5.06
C MET A 54 3.63 -1.42 -4.75
N VAL A 55 2.63 -1.47 -5.63
CA VAL A 55 1.48 -2.37 -5.46
C VAL A 55 1.91 -3.83 -5.46
N ASP A 56 2.82 -4.23 -6.36
CA ASP A 56 3.37 -5.60 -6.38
C ASP A 56 4.18 -5.91 -5.11
N HIS A 57 4.85 -4.92 -4.55
CA HIS A 57 5.58 -5.06 -3.28
C HIS A 57 4.63 -5.31 -2.11
N ILE A 58 3.58 -4.49 -1.99
CA ILE A 58 2.53 -4.67 -0.96
C ILE A 58 1.85 -6.03 -1.14
N LYS A 59 1.54 -6.45 -2.38
CA LYS A 59 0.95 -7.75 -2.68
C LYS A 59 1.83 -8.90 -2.18
N SER A 60 3.13 -8.81 -2.36
CA SER A 60 4.09 -9.79 -1.88
C SER A 60 4.16 -9.81 -0.34
N PHE A 61 4.16 -8.64 0.28
CA PHE A 61 4.18 -8.48 1.73
C PHE A 61 2.98 -9.14 2.42
N VAL A 62 1.77 -8.94 1.88
CA VAL A 62 0.54 -9.48 2.49
C VAL A 62 0.22 -10.93 2.07
N LYS A 63 1.02 -11.52 1.19
CA LYS A 63 0.75 -12.84 0.61
C LYS A 63 0.74 -13.96 1.67
N SER A 64 1.60 -13.87 2.68
CA SER A 64 1.65 -14.85 3.78
C SER A 64 0.35 -14.93 4.56
N GLU A 65 -0.37 -13.82 4.67
CA GLU A 65 -1.65 -13.71 5.38
C GLU A 65 -2.86 -14.05 4.49
N ASN A 66 -2.62 -14.47 3.25
CA ASN A 66 -3.67 -14.81 2.28
C ASN A 66 -4.70 -13.70 2.08
N ILE A 67 -4.26 -12.45 2.10
CA ILE A 67 -5.10 -11.27 1.81
C ILE A 67 -4.56 -10.49 0.60
N THR A 68 -5.40 -9.61 0.07
CA THR A 68 -5.03 -8.70 -1.03
C THR A 68 -4.61 -7.32 -0.49
N PRO A 69 -3.88 -6.50 -1.27
CA PRO A 69 -3.59 -5.11 -0.91
C PRO A 69 -4.83 -4.30 -0.55
N GLN A 70 -5.95 -4.50 -1.26
CA GLN A 70 -7.21 -3.81 -0.98
C GLN A 70 -7.80 -4.25 0.36
N GLN A 71 -7.75 -5.55 0.70
CA GLN A 71 -8.18 -6.06 2.00
C GLN A 71 -7.30 -5.52 3.13
N TYR A 72 -5.99 -5.49 2.93
CA TYR A 72 -5.04 -4.87 3.86
C TYR A 72 -5.36 -3.38 4.07
N ASN A 73 -5.63 -2.64 3.00
CA ASN A 73 -6.00 -1.22 3.10
C ASN A 73 -7.28 -1.01 3.91
N ILE A 74 -8.32 -1.84 3.71
CA ILE A 74 -9.57 -1.77 4.50
C ILE A 74 -9.31 -2.05 5.98
N LEU A 75 -8.51 -3.06 6.32
CA LEU A 75 -8.15 -3.36 7.71
C LEU A 75 -7.43 -2.18 8.36
N ARG A 76 -6.49 -1.55 7.65
CA ARG A 76 -5.76 -0.35 8.12
C ARG A 76 -6.70 0.83 8.34
N ILE A 77 -7.66 1.05 7.44
CA ILE A 77 -8.66 2.12 7.55
C ILE A 77 -9.54 1.91 8.78
N LEU A 78 -10.06 0.69 8.98
CA LEU A 78 -10.91 0.36 10.13
C LEU A 78 -10.17 0.53 11.45
N ARG A 79 -8.94 0.04 11.54
CA ARG A 79 -8.11 0.19 12.75
C ARG A 79 -7.79 1.66 13.02
N GLY A 80 -7.44 2.42 12.00
CA GLY A 80 -7.12 3.84 12.13
C GLY A 80 -8.32 4.71 12.49
N ALA A 81 -9.54 4.29 12.09
CA ALA A 81 -10.77 4.99 12.46
C ALA A 81 -11.15 4.77 13.94
N GLY A 82 -10.85 3.60 14.50
CA GLY A 82 -11.24 3.24 15.87
C GLY A 82 -12.75 3.14 16.09
N GLU A 83 -13.56 3.24 15.03
CA GLU A 83 -15.02 3.17 15.04
C GLU A 83 -15.54 2.38 13.82
N PRO A 84 -16.78 1.86 13.88
CA PRO A 84 -17.46 1.25 12.75
C PRO A 84 -17.58 2.23 11.57
N LEU A 85 -17.39 1.76 10.34
CA LEU A 85 -17.49 2.57 9.13
C LEU A 85 -18.47 1.94 8.13
N SER A 86 -19.30 2.75 7.49
CA SER A 86 -20.11 2.28 6.36
C SER A 86 -19.22 1.93 5.15
N THR A 87 -19.74 1.08 4.26
CA THR A 87 -19.04 0.72 3.01
C THR A 87 -18.72 1.95 2.14
N LEU A 88 -19.57 2.99 2.20
CA LEU A 88 -19.32 4.26 1.49
C LEU A 88 -18.10 4.98 2.08
N GLN A 89 -18.05 5.14 3.43
CA GLN A 89 -16.91 5.75 4.11
C GLN A 89 -15.60 4.99 3.87
N LEU A 90 -15.67 3.65 3.83
CA LEU A 90 -14.52 2.83 3.47
C LEU A 90 -14.04 3.16 2.04
N ARG A 91 -14.96 3.20 1.05
CA ARG A 91 -14.62 3.54 -0.34
C ARG A 91 -13.97 4.91 -0.47
N GLU A 92 -14.47 5.90 0.27
CA GLU A 92 -13.91 7.26 0.27
C GLU A 92 -12.48 7.33 0.83
N ARG A 93 -12.11 6.42 1.75
CA ARG A 93 -10.79 6.35 2.38
C ARG A 93 -9.82 5.40 1.69
N MET A 94 -10.30 4.53 0.78
CA MET A 94 -9.43 3.59 0.05
C MET A 94 -8.44 4.31 -0.86
N LEU A 95 -7.23 3.76 -0.96
CA LEU A 95 -6.22 4.20 -1.92
C LEU A 95 -6.67 3.95 -3.37
N ASP A 96 -7.28 2.78 -3.62
CA ASP A 96 -7.84 2.43 -4.94
C ASP A 96 -9.34 2.76 -4.97
N LYS A 97 -9.67 3.93 -5.53
CA LYS A 97 -11.05 4.43 -5.65
C LYS A 97 -11.94 3.64 -6.61
N MET A 98 -11.34 2.84 -7.50
CA MET A 98 -12.06 2.03 -8.50
C MET A 98 -12.41 0.64 -7.98
N SER A 99 -11.95 0.27 -6.80
CA SER A 99 -12.24 -1.03 -6.20
C SER A 99 -13.73 -1.20 -5.86
N ASP A 100 -14.28 -2.38 -6.13
CA ASP A 100 -15.60 -2.80 -5.64
C ASP A 100 -15.51 -3.10 -4.12
N THR A 101 -15.60 -2.04 -3.32
CA THR A 101 -15.45 -2.09 -1.86
C THR A 101 -16.46 -3.04 -1.23
N SER A 102 -17.71 -3.08 -1.72
CA SER A 102 -18.75 -3.95 -1.19
C SER A 102 -18.37 -5.42 -1.34
N ARG A 103 -17.93 -5.81 -2.53
CA ARG A 103 -17.50 -7.18 -2.82
C ARG A 103 -16.24 -7.59 -2.05
N ILE A 104 -15.33 -6.64 -1.82
CA ILE A 104 -14.14 -6.89 -1.00
C ILE A 104 -14.55 -7.15 0.45
N VAL A 105 -15.45 -6.31 1.02
CA VAL A 105 -15.98 -6.45 2.38
C VAL A 105 -16.67 -7.81 2.54
N GLU A 106 -17.51 -8.26 1.59
CA GLU A 106 -18.16 -9.59 1.66
C GLU A 106 -17.12 -10.71 1.79
N ARG A 107 -16.05 -10.66 0.99
CA ARG A 107 -14.97 -11.64 1.08
C ARG A 107 -14.20 -11.56 2.40
N MET A 108 -14.11 -10.39 3.01
CA MET A 108 -13.49 -10.22 4.32
C MET A 108 -14.37 -10.74 5.45
N VAL A 109 -15.69 -10.58 5.34
CA VAL A 109 -16.66 -11.21 6.26
C VAL A 109 -16.55 -12.73 6.19
N SER A 110 -16.51 -13.31 4.99
CA SER A 110 -16.34 -14.77 4.81
C SER A 110 -15.02 -15.32 5.36
N LYS A 111 -13.99 -14.46 5.49
CA LYS A 111 -12.70 -14.79 6.11
C LYS A 111 -12.67 -14.52 7.63
N GLY A 112 -13.74 -13.99 8.22
CA GLY A 112 -13.78 -13.63 9.63
C GLY A 112 -12.95 -12.40 10.01
N LEU A 113 -12.44 -11.62 9.03
CA LEU A 113 -11.57 -10.48 9.29
C LEU A 113 -12.33 -9.21 9.68
N VAL A 114 -13.57 -9.09 9.22
CA VAL A 114 -14.51 -8.03 9.55
C VAL A 114 -15.90 -8.61 9.76
N GLN A 115 -16.76 -7.88 10.46
CA GLN A 115 -18.16 -8.21 10.59
C GLN A 115 -19.04 -7.02 10.19
N LYS A 116 -20.28 -7.30 9.82
CA LYS A 116 -21.31 -6.31 9.53
C LYS A 116 -22.26 -6.20 10.71
N ALA A 117 -22.63 -4.98 11.06
CA ALA A 117 -23.65 -4.68 12.06
C ALA A 117 -24.58 -3.59 11.55
N VAL A 118 -25.81 -3.55 12.07
CA VAL A 118 -26.71 -2.42 11.83
C VAL A 118 -26.10 -1.18 12.46
N SER A 119 -26.03 -0.08 11.70
CA SER A 119 -25.46 1.17 12.20
C SER A 119 -26.27 1.72 13.38
N GLU A 120 -25.58 2.12 14.43
CA GLU A 120 -26.23 2.79 15.58
C GLU A 120 -26.69 4.20 15.21
N LYS A 121 -26.01 4.84 14.25
CA LYS A 121 -26.32 6.21 13.79
C LYS A 121 -27.52 6.27 12.85
N ASP A 122 -27.70 5.27 12.00
CA ASP A 122 -28.84 5.12 11.09
C ASP A 122 -29.13 3.64 10.86
N LYS A 123 -30.23 3.14 11.43
CA LYS A 123 -30.65 1.73 11.36
C LYS A 123 -30.91 1.21 9.93
N ARG A 124 -30.93 2.09 8.93
CA ARG A 124 -31.05 1.73 7.50
C ARG A 124 -29.69 1.39 6.89
N MET A 125 -28.59 1.71 7.58
CA MET A 125 -27.24 1.49 7.12
C MET A 125 -26.59 0.30 7.81
N VAL A 126 -25.58 -0.25 7.14
CA VAL A 126 -24.75 -1.34 7.65
C VAL A 126 -23.34 -0.83 7.80
N ASP A 127 -22.81 -0.95 8.99
CA ASP A 127 -21.43 -0.64 9.32
C ASP A 127 -20.55 -1.90 9.28
N VAL A 128 -19.29 -1.70 8.97
CA VAL A 128 -18.24 -2.71 8.94
C VAL A 128 -17.35 -2.50 10.16
N ILE A 129 -17.09 -3.57 10.89
CA ILE A 129 -16.33 -3.56 12.14
C ILE A 129 -15.15 -4.51 12.00
N LEU A 130 -13.98 -4.08 12.45
CA LEU A 130 -12.80 -4.93 12.55
C LEU A 130 -13.04 -6.01 13.63
N THR A 131 -12.79 -7.27 13.29
CA THR A 131 -12.87 -8.37 14.27
C THR A 131 -11.55 -8.51 15.04
N PRO A 132 -11.54 -9.24 16.18
CA PRO A 132 -10.29 -9.60 16.86
C PRO A 132 -9.30 -10.33 15.94
N GLN A 133 -9.79 -11.24 15.09
CA GLN A 133 -8.95 -11.95 14.09
C GLN A 133 -8.35 -10.99 13.06
N GLY A 134 -9.11 -10.00 12.58
CA GLY A 134 -8.60 -8.97 11.67
C GLY A 134 -7.56 -8.06 12.34
N ALA A 135 -7.75 -7.75 13.63
CA ALA A 135 -6.80 -6.98 14.42
C ALA A 135 -5.47 -7.76 14.63
N GLU A 136 -5.56 -9.03 15.02
CA GLU A 136 -4.40 -9.90 15.20
C GLU A 136 -3.59 -10.07 13.90
N LEU A 137 -4.28 -10.24 12.76
CA LEU A 137 -3.62 -10.29 11.45
C LEU A 137 -2.84 -9.01 11.18
N LEU A 138 -3.40 -7.83 11.47
CA LEU A 138 -2.68 -6.57 11.34
C LEU A 138 -1.48 -6.47 12.28
N GLU A 139 -1.58 -6.93 13.53
CA GLU A 139 -0.46 -6.94 14.46
C GLU A 139 0.71 -7.82 13.96
N ASN A 140 0.39 -8.96 13.35
CA ASN A 140 1.39 -9.83 12.74
C ASN A 140 2.10 -9.15 11.57
N LEU A 141 1.36 -8.42 10.73
CA LEU A 141 1.94 -7.63 9.64
C LEU A 141 2.75 -6.44 10.18
N ASP A 142 2.31 -5.77 11.24
CA ASP A 142 3.04 -4.64 11.83
C ASP A 142 4.44 -5.01 12.33
N ARG A 143 4.63 -6.23 12.83
CA ARG A 143 5.95 -6.75 13.22
C ARG A 143 6.94 -6.84 12.05
N ARG A 144 6.42 -6.75 10.83
CA ARG A 144 7.16 -6.82 9.58
C ARG A 144 7.17 -5.51 8.80
N ASN A 145 6.73 -4.39 9.39
CA ASN A 145 6.67 -3.09 8.72
C ASN A 145 8.02 -2.66 8.12
N GLU A 146 9.14 -3.08 8.72
CA GLU A 146 10.49 -2.84 8.17
C GLU A 146 10.64 -3.36 6.72
N GLU A 147 9.89 -4.40 6.33
CA GLU A 147 9.91 -4.92 4.96
C GLU A 147 9.24 -3.94 3.97
N LEU A 148 8.19 -3.23 4.39
CA LEU A 148 7.56 -2.19 3.58
C LEU A 148 8.42 -0.92 3.54
N ASP A 149 8.95 -0.51 4.69
CA ASP A 149 9.77 0.71 4.79
C ASP A 149 11.09 0.57 4.02
N ALA A 150 11.61 -0.67 3.89
CA ALA A 150 12.82 -0.96 3.11
C ALA A 150 12.74 -0.49 1.65
N VAL A 151 11.54 -0.32 1.11
CA VAL A 151 11.29 0.17 -0.27
C VAL A 151 11.84 1.58 -0.46
N VAL A 152 11.79 2.41 0.57
CA VAL A 152 12.19 3.83 0.54
C VAL A 152 13.40 4.14 1.42
N ASN A 153 13.96 3.18 2.13
CA ASN A 153 15.08 3.38 3.07
C ASN A 153 16.39 3.89 2.45
N HIS A 154 16.48 3.90 1.12
CA HIS A 154 17.64 4.48 0.40
C HIS A 154 17.51 5.99 0.18
N LEU A 155 16.35 6.58 0.51
CA LEU A 155 16.13 8.02 0.49
C LEU A 155 16.41 8.59 1.89
N SER A 156 17.00 9.79 1.95
CA SER A 156 17.13 10.54 3.19
C SER A 156 15.78 11.09 3.65
N ASP A 157 15.66 11.49 4.92
CA ASP A 157 14.45 12.12 5.46
C ASP A 157 14.06 13.37 4.64
N GLU A 158 15.03 14.21 4.25
CA GLU A 158 14.81 15.40 3.43
C GLU A 158 14.28 15.04 2.02
N GLU A 159 14.79 13.95 1.42
CA GLU A 159 14.30 13.46 0.13
C GLU A 159 12.88 12.91 0.24
N LEU A 160 12.56 12.21 1.33
CA LEU A 160 11.21 11.72 1.61
C LEU A 160 10.21 12.86 1.82
N GLU A 161 10.57 13.91 2.59
CA GLU A 161 9.76 15.11 2.77
C GLU A 161 9.52 15.84 1.45
N THR A 162 10.58 15.99 0.64
CA THR A 162 10.48 16.60 -0.69
C THR A 162 9.55 15.79 -1.60
N LEU A 163 9.70 14.47 -1.64
CA LEU A 163 8.85 13.58 -2.45
C LEU A 163 7.38 13.70 -2.03
N ASN A 164 7.08 13.65 -0.72
CA ASN A 164 5.74 13.82 -0.19
C ASN A 164 5.13 15.16 -0.62
N SER A 165 5.88 16.25 -0.44
CA SER A 165 5.45 17.61 -0.82
C SER A 165 5.15 17.73 -2.32
N LEU A 166 5.98 17.13 -3.19
CA LEU A 166 5.78 17.16 -4.65
C LEU A 166 4.56 16.33 -5.06
N LEU A 167 4.34 15.17 -4.46
CA LEU A 167 3.17 14.33 -4.72
C LEU A 167 1.88 15.01 -4.24
N ASP A 168 1.89 15.67 -3.08
CA ASP A 168 0.75 16.45 -2.58
C ASP A 168 0.45 17.64 -3.50
N LYS A 169 1.47 18.39 -3.90
CA LYS A 169 1.32 19.52 -4.84
C LYS A 169 0.74 19.05 -6.18
N LEU A 170 1.14 17.88 -6.67
CA LEU A 170 0.59 17.31 -7.91
C LEU A 170 -0.91 17.05 -7.81
N ARG A 171 -1.42 16.58 -6.65
CA ARG A 171 -2.84 16.29 -6.44
C ARG A 171 -3.69 17.54 -6.13
N ASN A 172 -3.09 18.58 -5.56
CA ASN A 172 -3.81 19.78 -5.11
C ASN A 172 -4.05 20.85 -6.19
N ASN A 173 -3.64 20.60 -7.44
CA ASN A 173 -3.84 21.53 -8.57
C ASN A 173 -5.07 21.20 -9.43
N HIS A 174 -6.06 20.49 -8.85
CA HIS A 174 -7.33 20.16 -9.52
C HIS A 174 -8.53 20.62 -8.69
#